data_7a44dfb7a9e6a9bb330c863fb8545ecd
#
_entry.id   7a44dfb7a9e6a9bb330c863fb8545ecd
#
_cell.length_a   1.000
_cell.length_b   1.000
_cell.length_c   1.000
_cell.angle_alpha   90.00
_cell.angle_beta   90.00
_cell.angle_gamma   90.00
#
_symmetry.space_group_name_H-M   'P 1'
#
loop_
_entity.id
_entity.type
_entity.pdbx_description
1 polymer ?
#
loop_
_entity_poly.entity_id
_entity_poly.type
_entity_poly.pdbx_seq_one_letter_code
_entity_poly.pdbx_strand_id
1 'polypeptide(L)'
;RKTKSPRLRNVSVSAMYKQPSMKRIAIYPLLLLFALCGCKGKTETSQAGNVFKPGEIWPDNNGVHINAHGGGMLQQGDTYYWFGEHKTEGEGGNVAQVGVHCYSSKDLYNWKDEGIALSVSDDESSPIVKGCILERPKVIFNKKTGKYVMWFHLEPKGAGYTGAKSGVAVSEKVTGPYKLLSADRPNAGFWPKNVLDIHKGPVPEESKKGFGGGGLPAHPDTLN
;
A
#
# COMPACT_ATOMS: atom_id res chain seq x y z
N ARG A 1 6.77 -16.63 -58.97
CA ARG A 1 7.66 -17.73 -58.46
C ARG A 1 7.25 -18.02 -57.01
N LYS A 2 6.63 -19.19 -56.79
CA LYS A 2 6.23 -19.70 -55.48
C LYS A 2 7.39 -20.52 -54.90
N THR A 3 7.89 -20.18 -53.75
CA THR A 3 8.84 -20.99 -53.00
C THR A 3 8.11 -21.79 -51.92
N LYS A 4 8.25 -23.11 -52.01
CA LYS A 4 7.69 -24.11 -51.10
C LYS A 4 8.55 -24.21 -49.82
N SER A 5 7.88 -24.22 -48.67
CA SER A 5 8.45 -24.51 -47.35
C SER A 5 8.60 -26.03 -47.16
N PRO A 6 9.68 -26.54 -46.54
CA PRO A 6 9.85 -27.97 -46.29
C PRO A 6 9.14 -28.43 -45.00
N ARG A 7 8.46 -29.58 -45.11
CA ARG A 7 7.85 -30.33 -44.00
C ARG A 7 8.93 -30.98 -43.14
N LEU A 8 8.85 -30.76 -41.84
CA LEU A 8 9.58 -31.54 -40.84
C LEU A 8 8.84 -32.84 -40.53
N ARG A 9 9.54 -33.96 -40.64
CA ARG A 9 9.07 -35.31 -40.31
C ARG A 9 9.18 -35.54 -38.83
N ASN A 10 8.07 -36.00 -38.21
CA ASN A 10 8.07 -36.55 -36.86
C ASN A 10 8.83 -37.89 -36.86
N VAL A 11 9.85 -37.98 -35.99
CA VAL A 11 10.52 -39.24 -35.65
C VAL A 11 10.05 -39.61 -34.24
N SER A 12 9.26 -40.69 -34.17
CA SER A 12 8.87 -41.36 -32.94
C SER A 12 9.99 -42.31 -32.52
N VAL A 13 10.58 -42.09 -31.36
CA VAL A 13 11.51 -43.03 -30.72
C VAL A 13 10.82 -43.62 -29.49
N SER A 14 10.31 -44.83 -29.67
CA SER A 14 9.83 -45.69 -28.58
C SER A 14 11.02 -46.46 -28.04
N ALA A 15 11.53 -46.11 -26.86
CA ALA A 15 12.53 -46.90 -26.14
C ALA A 15 11.82 -47.70 -25.04
N MET A 16 11.69 -49.02 -25.29
CA MET A 16 11.27 -50.01 -24.28
C MET A 16 12.35 -50.14 -23.20
N TYR A 17 12.05 -49.73 -22.00
CA TYR A 17 12.89 -50.01 -20.83
C TYR A 17 12.41 -51.30 -20.15
N LYS A 18 13.24 -52.39 -20.23
CA LYS A 18 13.08 -53.63 -19.49
C LYS A 18 13.46 -53.40 -18.04
N GLN A 19 12.54 -53.64 -17.11
CA GLN A 19 12.83 -53.64 -15.67
C GLN A 19 13.47 -55.00 -15.26
N PRO A 20 14.52 -54.98 -14.41
CA PRO A 20 15.07 -56.19 -13.82
C PRO A 20 14.22 -56.63 -12.60
N SER A 21 13.95 -57.94 -12.52
CA SER A 21 13.24 -58.60 -11.42
C SER A 21 14.05 -58.50 -10.11
N MET A 22 13.52 -57.87 -9.09
CA MET A 22 14.09 -57.85 -7.74
C MET A 22 13.66 -59.08 -6.95
N LYS A 23 14.65 -59.90 -6.55
CA LYS A 23 14.50 -61.00 -5.59
C LYS A 23 14.13 -60.42 -4.21
N ARG A 24 13.07 -60.96 -3.61
CA ARG A 24 12.62 -60.62 -2.28
C ARG A 24 13.64 -61.04 -1.22
N ILE A 25 14.31 -60.11 -0.59
CA ILE A 25 15.09 -60.33 0.62
C ILE A 25 14.19 -59.99 1.80
N ALA A 26 13.86 -60.98 2.60
CA ALA A 26 13.12 -60.84 3.83
C ALA A 26 14.07 -60.23 4.89
N ILE A 27 13.85 -58.97 5.25
CA ILE A 27 14.54 -58.31 6.34
C ILE A 27 13.60 -58.24 7.51
N TYR A 28 13.97 -58.90 8.61
CA TYR A 28 13.28 -58.85 9.91
C TYR A 28 13.30 -57.39 10.42
N PRO A 29 12.18 -56.89 10.96
CA PRO A 29 12.20 -55.57 11.55
C PRO A 29 12.81 -55.64 12.96
N LEU A 30 14.04 -55.16 13.07
CA LEU A 30 14.61 -54.80 14.37
C LEU A 30 13.96 -53.48 14.78
N LEU A 31 13.02 -53.55 15.69
CA LEU A 31 12.36 -52.40 16.32
C LEU A 31 13.39 -51.62 17.17
N LEU A 32 14.09 -50.67 16.54
CA LEU A 32 14.84 -49.64 17.29
C LEU A 32 13.89 -48.51 17.61
N LEU A 33 13.42 -48.50 18.86
CA LEU A 33 12.61 -47.42 19.44
C LEU A 33 13.52 -46.20 19.63
N PHE A 34 13.68 -45.39 18.59
CA PHE A 34 14.22 -44.03 18.76
C PHE A 34 13.13 -43.15 19.36
N ALA A 35 13.22 -42.94 20.67
CA ALA A 35 12.50 -41.84 21.32
C ALA A 35 13.04 -40.51 20.76
N LEU A 36 12.46 -40.05 19.66
CA LEU A 36 12.63 -38.69 19.20
C LEU A 36 11.96 -37.77 20.24
N CYS A 37 12.79 -37.38 21.22
CA CYS A 37 12.50 -36.22 22.05
C CYS A 37 12.47 -35.00 21.10
N GLY A 38 11.32 -34.79 20.43
CA GLY A 38 11.03 -33.62 19.65
C GLY A 38 10.96 -32.42 20.60
N CYS A 39 12.10 -31.78 20.85
CA CYS A 39 12.09 -30.38 21.24
C CYS A 39 11.35 -29.62 20.15
N LYS A 40 10.04 -29.50 20.28
CA LYS A 40 9.30 -28.40 19.67
C LYS A 40 9.91 -27.14 20.28
N GLY A 41 10.90 -26.60 19.60
CA GLY A 41 11.28 -25.21 19.80
C GLY A 41 10.00 -24.42 19.60
N LYS A 42 9.37 -24.00 20.69
CA LYS A 42 8.45 -22.88 20.62
C LYS A 42 9.27 -21.76 20.02
N THR A 43 9.03 -21.45 18.75
CA THR A 43 9.36 -20.14 18.24
C THR A 43 8.57 -19.20 19.14
N GLU A 44 9.21 -18.64 20.15
CA GLU A 44 8.68 -17.51 20.87
C GLU A 44 8.57 -16.42 19.82
N THR A 45 7.37 -16.26 19.28
CA THR A 45 6.98 -14.97 18.72
C THR A 45 7.23 -14.00 19.85
N SER A 46 8.27 -13.18 19.71
CA SER A 46 8.55 -12.11 20.65
C SER A 46 7.27 -11.29 20.71
N GLN A 47 6.49 -11.46 21.79
CA GLN A 47 5.46 -10.49 22.09
C GLN A 47 6.21 -9.17 22.20
N ALA A 48 5.96 -8.27 21.26
CA ALA A 48 6.41 -6.90 21.37
C ALA A 48 5.90 -6.44 22.74
N GLY A 49 6.79 -6.11 23.64
CA GLY A 49 6.40 -5.71 24.99
C GLY A 49 5.54 -4.46 24.90
N ASN A 50 4.70 -4.19 25.90
CA ASN A 50 3.88 -2.99 26.01
C ASN A 50 4.74 -1.72 26.23
N VAL A 51 5.78 -1.53 25.40
CA VAL A 51 6.75 -0.44 25.50
C VAL A 51 7.13 0.00 24.09
N PHE A 52 7.06 1.29 23.85
CA PHE A 52 7.66 1.88 22.65
C PHE A 52 9.17 1.96 22.80
N LYS A 53 9.89 1.52 21.78
CA LYS A 53 11.35 1.57 21.71
C LYS A 53 11.78 2.44 20.52
N PRO A 54 11.93 3.75 20.70
CA PRO A 54 12.33 4.64 19.63
C PRO A 54 13.64 4.22 18.97
N GLY A 55 13.67 4.22 17.63
CA GLY A 55 14.86 3.86 16.86
C GLY A 55 15.04 2.36 16.63
N GLU A 56 14.23 1.51 17.23
CA GLU A 56 14.22 0.08 16.93
C GLU A 56 13.22 -0.25 15.81
N ILE A 57 13.42 -1.40 15.16
CA ILE A 57 12.44 -1.97 14.23
C ILE A 57 11.17 -2.27 15.01
N TRP A 58 10.03 -1.83 14.49
CA TRP A 58 8.71 -2.12 15.04
C TRP A 58 8.00 -3.15 14.16
N PRO A 59 8.01 -4.44 14.54
CA PRO A 59 7.45 -5.49 13.72
C PRO A 59 5.92 -5.57 13.85
N ASP A 60 5.28 -6.00 12.77
CA ASP A 60 3.91 -6.46 12.77
C ASP A 60 3.79 -7.91 13.30
N ASN A 61 2.59 -8.49 13.22
CA ASN A 61 2.33 -9.88 13.63
C ASN A 61 3.04 -10.95 12.79
N ASN A 62 3.63 -10.57 11.66
CA ASN A 62 4.42 -11.45 10.78
C ASN A 62 5.92 -11.28 11.04
N GLY A 63 6.33 -10.41 11.96
CA GLY A 63 7.73 -10.07 12.22
C GLY A 63 8.34 -9.11 11.19
N VAL A 64 7.52 -8.51 10.34
CA VAL A 64 7.96 -7.56 9.31
C VAL A 64 7.86 -6.14 9.85
N HIS A 65 8.84 -5.31 9.55
CA HIS A 65 8.80 -3.90 9.95
C HIS A 65 7.59 -3.18 9.37
N ILE A 66 6.86 -2.45 10.24
CA ILE A 66 5.69 -1.65 9.82
C ILE A 66 6.11 -0.61 8.78
N ASN A 67 5.46 -0.64 7.62
CA ASN A 67 5.67 0.30 6.53
C ASN A 67 4.42 1.19 6.37
N ALA A 68 4.32 2.22 7.20
CA ALA A 68 3.17 3.11 7.31
C ALA A 68 3.60 4.56 7.53
N HIS A 69 4.48 5.06 6.66
CA HIS A 69 5.02 6.42 6.76
C HIS A 69 3.91 7.48 6.65
N GLY A 70 4.09 8.62 7.34
CA GLY A 70 3.15 9.77 7.28
C GLY A 70 1.71 9.46 7.69
N GLY A 71 1.51 8.40 8.44
CA GLY A 71 0.23 7.77 8.65
C GLY A 71 -0.82 8.56 9.42
N GLY A 72 -2.04 8.04 9.39
CA GLY A 72 -3.19 8.49 10.15
C GLY A 72 -3.86 7.34 10.88
N MET A 73 -4.43 7.66 12.04
CA MET A 73 -5.14 6.70 12.87
C MET A 73 -6.65 6.90 12.79
N LEU A 74 -7.38 5.78 12.77
CA LEU A 74 -8.83 5.72 12.98
C LEU A 74 -9.09 4.76 14.13
N GLN A 75 -9.85 5.18 15.13
CA GLN A 75 -10.39 4.27 16.13
C GLN A 75 -11.83 3.89 15.77
N GLN A 76 -12.13 2.60 15.81
CA GLN A 76 -13.47 2.08 15.65
C GLN A 76 -13.74 0.99 16.71
N GLY A 77 -14.64 1.28 17.62
CA GLY A 77 -14.84 0.44 18.81
C GLY A 77 -13.56 0.37 19.65
N ASP A 78 -13.11 -0.85 19.91
CA ASP A 78 -11.89 -1.15 20.67
C ASP A 78 -10.63 -1.34 19.80
N THR A 79 -10.73 -1.05 18.52
CA THR A 79 -9.67 -1.33 17.55
C THR A 79 -9.17 -0.01 16.92
N TYR A 80 -7.86 0.14 16.88
CA TYR A 80 -7.15 1.20 16.20
C TYR A 80 -6.68 0.69 14.83
N TYR A 81 -6.87 1.52 13.81
CA TYR A 81 -6.40 1.25 12.45
C TYR A 81 -5.39 2.32 12.05
N TRP A 82 -4.21 1.89 11.64
CA TRP A 82 -3.13 2.77 11.18
C TRP A 82 -3.01 2.66 9.67
N PHE A 83 -3.23 3.75 8.96
CA PHE A 83 -3.06 3.86 7.52
C PHE A 83 -1.83 4.69 7.23
N GLY A 84 -0.91 4.17 6.44
CA GLY A 84 0.30 4.89 6.09
C GLY A 84 0.82 4.55 4.70
N GLU A 85 1.74 5.36 4.23
CA GLU A 85 2.40 5.17 2.94
C GLU A 85 3.25 3.91 2.98
N HIS A 86 3.03 3.01 2.03
CA HIS A 86 3.90 1.86 1.80
C HIS A 86 4.79 2.11 0.59
N LYS A 87 6.09 2.10 0.82
CA LYS A 87 7.12 2.28 -0.21
C LYS A 87 7.98 1.03 -0.28
N THR A 88 8.39 0.65 -1.49
CA THR A 88 9.42 -0.40 -1.64
C THR A 88 10.76 0.12 -1.14
N GLU A 89 11.55 -0.77 -0.59
CA GLU A 89 12.91 -0.45 -0.18
C GLU A 89 13.78 -0.08 -1.39
N GLY A 90 14.86 0.65 -1.13
CA GLY A 90 15.84 1.06 -2.12
C GLY A 90 15.82 2.54 -2.44
N GLU A 91 16.47 2.93 -3.54
CA GLU A 91 16.73 4.32 -3.89
C GLU A 91 15.55 5.04 -4.56
N GLY A 92 14.43 4.37 -4.79
CA GLY A 92 13.26 4.93 -5.47
C GLY A 92 12.57 6.09 -4.73
N GLY A 93 12.84 6.24 -3.43
CA GLY A 93 12.32 7.34 -2.62
C GLY A 93 10.79 7.43 -2.63
N ASN A 94 10.26 8.66 -2.73
CA ASN A 94 8.82 8.89 -2.62
C ASN A 94 8.00 8.34 -3.81
N VAL A 95 8.60 8.12 -4.96
CA VAL A 95 7.90 7.55 -6.13
C VAL A 95 7.83 6.02 -6.13
N ALA A 96 8.50 5.37 -5.17
CA ALA A 96 8.47 3.91 -4.98
C ALA A 96 7.20 3.44 -4.26
N GLN A 97 6.08 4.09 -4.50
CA GLN A 97 4.80 3.82 -3.85
C GLN A 97 4.21 2.48 -4.26
N VAL A 98 3.79 1.70 -3.26
CA VAL A 98 2.91 0.53 -3.42
C VAL A 98 1.45 0.94 -3.20
N GLY A 99 1.24 1.92 -2.31
CA GLY A 99 -0.06 2.43 -1.94
C GLY A 99 -0.16 2.77 -0.46
N VAL A 100 -1.35 2.67 0.09
CA VAL A 100 -1.61 2.84 1.53
C VAL A 100 -1.75 1.46 2.18
N HIS A 101 -0.89 1.19 3.16
CA HIS A 101 -0.98 0.00 4.00
C HIS A 101 -1.90 0.25 5.20
N CYS A 102 -2.61 -0.77 5.64
CA CYS A 102 -3.43 -0.76 6.84
C CYS A 102 -2.91 -1.77 7.85
N TYR A 103 -2.78 -1.32 9.09
CA TYR A 103 -2.52 -2.18 10.24
C TYR A 103 -3.61 -1.97 11.28
N SER A 104 -3.89 -3.00 12.09
CA SER A 104 -4.85 -2.90 13.19
C SER A 104 -4.22 -3.28 14.53
N SER A 105 -4.67 -2.65 15.61
CA SER A 105 -4.21 -2.93 16.96
C SER A 105 -5.32 -2.69 17.98
N LYS A 106 -5.25 -3.38 19.13
CA LYS A 106 -6.11 -3.13 20.28
C LYS A 106 -5.39 -2.41 21.43
N ASP A 107 -4.07 -2.29 21.35
CA ASP A 107 -3.22 -1.78 22.41
C ASP A 107 -2.19 -0.74 21.98
N LEU A 108 -2.12 -0.44 20.67
CA LEU A 108 -1.16 0.46 20.01
C LEU A 108 0.30 -0.03 20.03
N TYR A 109 0.57 -1.18 20.62
CA TYR A 109 1.91 -1.78 20.69
C TYR A 109 2.06 -2.93 19.70
N ASN A 110 1.04 -3.78 19.63
CA ASN A 110 1.02 -4.98 18.80
C ASN A 110 0.13 -4.74 17.58
N TRP A 111 0.71 -4.77 16.41
CA TRP A 111 0.02 -4.45 15.15
C TRP A 111 -0.15 -5.68 14.29
N LYS A 112 -1.36 -5.88 13.82
CA LYS A 112 -1.70 -6.89 12.82
C LYS A 112 -1.64 -6.27 11.44
N ASP A 113 -0.95 -6.91 10.51
CA ASP A 113 -0.98 -6.57 9.08
C ASP A 113 -2.37 -6.87 8.49
N GLU A 114 -3.03 -5.85 7.95
CA GLU A 114 -4.31 -5.96 7.24
C GLU A 114 -4.13 -5.85 5.72
N GLY A 115 -2.91 -5.64 5.26
CA GLY A 115 -2.55 -5.52 3.84
C GLY A 115 -2.69 -4.13 3.25
N ILE A 116 -2.61 -4.05 1.92
CA ILE A 116 -2.71 -2.80 1.17
C ILE A 116 -4.17 -2.37 1.06
N ALA A 117 -4.53 -1.30 1.75
CA ALA A 117 -5.88 -0.74 1.76
C ALA A 117 -6.23 -0.01 0.45
N LEU A 118 -5.28 0.74 -0.12
CA LEU A 118 -5.40 1.41 -1.42
C LEU A 118 -4.11 1.16 -2.20
N SER A 119 -4.19 0.43 -3.31
CA SER A 119 -3.05 0.19 -4.20
C SER A 119 -2.91 1.32 -5.22
N VAL A 120 -1.65 1.62 -5.61
CA VAL A 120 -1.41 2.38 -6.84
C VAL A 120 -1.90 1.56 -8.05
N SER A 121 -2.18 2.24 -9.14
CA SER A 121 -2.72 1.63 -10.37
C SER A 121 -1.61 1.38 -11.38
N ASP A 122 -1.75 0.32 -12.18
CA ASP A 122 -0.94 0.09 -13.37
C ASP A 122 -1.52 0.79 -14.62
N ASP A 123 -2.75 1.34 -14.53
CA ASP A 123 -3.39 2.10 -15.59
C ASP A 123 -2.79 3.52 -15.66
N GLU A 124 -2.11 3.83 -16.76
CA GLU A 124 -1.46 5.13 -16.99
C GLU A 124 -2.44 6.31 -16.99
N SER A 125 -3.74 6.08 -17.20
CA SER A 125 -4.77 7.11 -17.11
C SER A 125 -5.22 7.42 -15.68
N SER A 126 -4.85 6.59 -14.71
CA SER A 126 -5.22 6.75 -13.31
C SER A 126 -4.44 7.88 -12.65
N PRO A 127 -5.11 8.77 -11.88
CA PRO A 127 -4.40 9.77 -11.07
C PRO A 127 -3.40 9.18 -10.07
N ILE A 128 -3.64 7.94 -9.61
CA ILE A 128 -2.77 7.21 -8.68
C ILE A 128 -1.96 6.13 -9.40
N VAL A 129 -1.57 6.38 -10.65
CA VAL A 129 -0.70 5.47 -11.40
C VAL A 129 0.65 5.27 -10.69
N LYS A 130 1.22 4.09 -10.82
CA LYS A 130 2.54 3.75 -10.28
C LYS A 130 3.59 4.81 -10.67
N GLY A 131 4.33 5.29 -9.66
CA GLY A 131 5.24 6.42 -9.80
C GLY A 131 4.62 7.78 -9.41
N CYS A 132 3.34 7.83 -9.00
CA CYS A 132 2.78 8.97 -8.26
C CYS A 132 3.36 9.03 -6.84
N ILE A 133 3.17 10.16 -6.17
CA ILE A 133 3.48 10.31 -4.75
C ILE A 133 2.15 10.43 -3.99
N LEU A 134 1.88 9.47 -3.12
CA LEU A 134 0.67 9.39 -2.31
C LEU A 134 1.06 9.49 -0.85
N GLU A 135 0.61 10.53 -0.15
CA GLU A 135 1.09 10.85 1.19
C GLU A 135 -0.03 11.16 2.17
N ARG A 136 0.28 10.96 3.45
CA ARG A 136 -0.52 11.39 4.61
C ARG A 136 -1.98 10.94 4.56
N PRO A 137 -2.26 9.64 4.34
CA PRO A 137 -3.63 9.16 4.29
C PRO A 137 -4.35 9.37 5.62
N LYS A 138 -5.60 9.82 5.55
CA LYS A 138 -6.51 9.95 6.68
C LYS A 138 -7.83 9.30 6.34
N VAL A 139 -8.31 8.44 7.21
CA VAL A 139 -9.58 7.72 7.02
C VAL A 139 -10.60 8.19 8.04
N ILE A 140 -11.82 8.42 7.57
CA ILE A 140 -12.98 8.72 8.41
C ILE A 140 -14.15 7.81 8.01
N PHE A 141 -15.03 7.51 8.97
CA PHE A 141 -16.29 6.84 8.68
C PHE A 141 -17.37 7.88 8.39
N ASN A 142 -17.97 7.81 7.22
CA ASN A 142 -19.07 8.68 6.83
C ASN A 142 -20.40 8.01 7.20
N LYS A 143 -21.00 8.45 8.32
CA LYS A 143 -22.27 7.91 8.83
C LYS A 143 -23.42 8.02 7.84
N LYS A 144 -23.44 9.07 6.97
CA LYS A 144 -24.51 9.29 6.00
C LYS A 144 -24.51 8.24 4.87
N THR A 145 -23.33 7.81 4.45
CA THR A 145 -23.17 6.86 3.33
C THR A 145 -22.84 5.45 3.80
N GLY A 146 -22.51 5.25 5.09
CA GLY A 146 -22.06 3.97 5.63
C GLY A 146 -20.68 3.56 5.13
N LYS A 147 -19.91 4.45 4.53
CA LYS A 147 -18.62 4.13 3.92
C LYS A 147 -17.45 4.75 4.68
N TYR A 148 -16.31 4.11 4.56
CA TYR A 148 -15.02 4.67 4.94
C TYR A 148 -14.51 5.52 3.80
N VAL A 149 -14.04 6.74 4.12
CA VAL A 149 -13.52 7.72 3.17
C VAL A 149 -12.08 8.01 3.53
N MET A 150 -11.18 7.77 2.60
CA MET A 150 -9.76 8.06 2.73
C MET A 150 -9.45 9.34 1.95
N TRP A 151 -8.84 10.30 2.62
CA TRP A 151 -8.24 11.49 2.04
C TRP A 151 -6.73 11.37 2.08
N PHE A 152 -6.05 11.79 1.02
CA PHE A 152 -4.59 11.76 0.94
C PHE A 152 -4.07 12.87 0.05
N HIS A 153 -2.82 13.27 0.29
CA HIS A 153 -2.08 14.14 -0.62
C HIS A 153 -1.61 13.32 -1.83
N LEU A 154 -1.73 13.89 -3.01
CA LEU A 154 -1.33 13.26 -4.25
C LEU A 154 -0.50 14.21 -5.11
N GLU A 155 0.70 13.78 -5.50
CA GLU A 155 1.44 14.35 -6.60
C GLU A 155 1.35 13.40 -7.79
N PRO A 156 0.87 13.88 -8.96
CA PRO A 156 0.83 13.06 -10.17
C PRO A 156 2.21 12.56 -10.59
N LYS A 157 2.26 11.42 -11.26
CA LYS A 157 3.49 10.87 -11.83
C LYS A 157 4.25 11.92 -12.64
N GLY A 158 5.53 12.10 -12.31
CA GLY A 158 6.41 13.06 -12.98
C GLY A 158 6.25 14.54 -12.59
N ALA A 159 5.27 14.88 -11.75
CA ALA A 159 5.06 16.28 -11.33
C ALA A 159 5.98 16.71 -10.17
N GLY A 160 6.69 15.78 -9.54
CA GLY A 160 7.41 16.06 -8.28
C GLY A 160 6.43 16.57 -7.22
N TYR A 161 6.72 17.73 -6.62
CA TYR A 161 5.84 18.36 -5.62
C TYR A 161 5.16 19.64 -6.16
N THR A 162 4.80 19.66 -7.44
CA THR A 162 4.13 20.80 -8.08
C THR A 162 2.66 20.54 -8.42
N GLY A 163 2.23 19.29 -8.41
CA GLY A 163 0.87 18.89 -8.75
C GLY A 163 -0.16 19.18 -7.63
N ALA A 164 0.22 18.92 -6.39
CA ALA A 164 -0.50 19.22 -5.13
C ALA A 164 -2.01 18.99 -5.18
N LYS A 165 -2.43 17.75 -5.38
CA LYS A 165 -3.84 17.35 -5.37
C LYS A 165 -4.24 16.73 -4.02
N SER A 166 -5.53 16.70 -3.76
CA SER A 166 -6.15 15.85 -2.75
C SER A 166 -6.84 14.69 -3.43
N GLY A 167 -6.41 13.47 -3.10
CA GLY A 167 -7.09 12.27 -3.52
C GLY A 167 -8.18 11.88 -2.53
N VAL A 168 -9.28 11.33 -3.03
CA VAL A 168 -10.37 10.78 -2.24
C VAL A 168 -10.66 9.37 -2.70
N ALA A 169 -10.65 8.43 -1.77
CA ALA A 169 -11.00 7.04 -2.04
C ALA A 169 -12.03 6.54 -1.02
N VAL A 170 -12.82 5.54 -1.39
CA VAL A 170 -13.87 4.99 -0.52
C VAL A 170 -13.83 3.48 -0.46
N SER A 171 -14.27 2.94 0.67
CA SER A 171 -14.46 1.50 0.87
C SER A 171 -15.69 1.23 1.75
N GLU A 172 -16.27 0.05 1.59
CA GLU A 172 -17.30 -0.53 2.47
C GLU A 172 -16.69 -1.09 3.77
N LYS A 173 -15.39 -1.42 3.74
CA LYS A 173 -14.66 -2.01 4.87
C LYS A 173 -13.57 -1.06 5.33
N VAL A 174 -13.32 -1.01 6.63
CA VAL A 174 -12.26 -0.18 7.21
C VAL A 174 -10.89 -0.48 6.62
N THR A 175 -10.57 -1.75 6.43
CA THR A 175 -9.27 -2.22 5.89
C THR A 175 -9.17 -2.14 4.36
N GLY A 176 -10.25 -1.75 3.67
CA GLY A 176 -10.28 -1.69 2.21
C GLY A 176 -10.84 -2.97 1.55
N PRO A 177 -10.61 -3.19 0.25
CA PRO A 177 -9.87 -2.28 -0.65
C PRO A 177 -10.64 -0.96 -0.89
N TYR A 178 -9.90 0.13 -0.88
CA TYR A 178 -10.42 1.45 -1.24
C TYR A 178 -10.40 1.64 -2.76
N LYS A 179 -11.40 2.36 -3.27
CA LYS A 179 -11.48 2.74 -4.68
C LYS A 179 -11.39 4.25 -4.82
N LEU A 180 -10.50 4.73 -5.67
CA LEU A 180 -10.36 6.16 -5.96
C LEU A 180 -11.68 6.71 -6.50
N LEU A 181 -12.13 7.83 -5.97
CA LEU A 181 -13.27 8.61 -6.47
C LEU A 181 -12.83 9.79 -7.31
N SER A 182 -11.90 10.58 -6.79
CA SER A 182 -11.39 11.76 -7.44
C SER A 182 -10.01 12.15 -6.92
N ALA A 183 -9.33 12.99 -7.69
CA ALA A 183 -8.05 13.57 -7.31
C ALA A 183 -7.95 14.98 -7.91
N ASP A 184 -8.28 15.98 -7.11
CA ASP A 184 -8.34 17.38 -7.50
C ASP A 184 -7.84 18.32 -6.41
N ARG A 185 -7.80 19.61 -6.70
CA ARG A 185 -7.63 20.67 -5.71
C ARG A 185 -8.97 21.11 -5.17
N PRO A 186 -9.34 20.76 -3.92
CA PRO A 186 -10.54 21.26 -3.31
C PRO A 186 -10.52 22.78 -3.26
N ASN A 187 -11.63 23.41 -3.64
CA ASN A 187 -11.80 24.86 -3.61
C ASN A 187 -10.78 25.66 -4.46
N ALA A 188 -10.25 25.08 -5.53
CA ALA A 188 -9.39 25.81 -6.45
C ALA A 188 -10.07 27.08 -6.95
N GLY A 189 -9.36 28.21 -6.89
CA GLY A 189 -9.89 29.50 -7.28
C GLY A 189 -10.87 30.17 -6.31
N PHE A 190 -11.08 29.59 -5.13
CA PHE A 190 -11.94 30.17 -4.10
C PHE A 190 -11.17 30.47 -2.82
N TRP A 191 -11.38 31.64 -2.27
CA TRP A 191 -10.87 32.00 -0.95
C TRP A 191 -11.62 31.21 0.13
N PRO A 192 -10.92 30.77 1.21
CA PRO A 192 -11.59 30.20 2.36
C PRO A 192 -12.63 31.16 2.93
N LYS A 193 -13.74 30.61 3.42
CA LYS A 193 -14.88 31.40 3.89
C LYS A 193 -14.54 32.40 5.00
N ASN A 194 -13.53 32.09 5.80
CA ASN A 194 -13.15 32.89 6.98
C ASN A 194 -11.99 33.85 6.72
N VAL A 195 -11.52 33.98 5.48
CA VAL A 195 -10.47 34.94 5.13
C VAL A 195 -11.08 36.33 5.00
N LEU A 196 -10.49 37.29 5.71
CA LEU A 196 -10.92 38.71 5.63
C LEU A 196 -10.62 39.26 4.24
N ASP A 197 -11.44 40.17 3.75
CA ASP A 197 -11.30 40.75 2.41
C ASP A 197 -9.96 41.45 2.20
N ILE A 198 -9.41 42.12 3.25
CA ILE A 198 -8.11 42.76 3.23
C ILE A 198 -6.94 41.77 2.94
N HIS A 199 -7.15 40.48 3.18
CA HIS A 199 -6.16 39.42 2.95
C HIS A 199 -6.34 38.72 1.61
N LYS A 200 -7.38 39.10 0.85
CA LYS A 200 -7.67 38.47 -0.45
C LYS A 200 -6.99 39.24 -1.57
N GLY A 201 -6.03 38.62 -2.22
CA GLY A 201 -5.51 39.09 -3.52
C GLY A 201 -6.43 38.72 -4.68
N PRO A 202 -6.11 39.17 -5.90
CA PRO A 202 -6.83 38.75 -7.09
C PRO A 202 -6.70 37.22 -7.28
N VAL A 203 -7.78 36.58 -7.76
CA VAL A 203 -7.76 35.14 -8.09
C VAL A 203 -7.29 34.97 -9.52
N PRO A 204 -6.08 34.43 -9.77
CA PRO A 204 -5.63 34.15 -11.13
C PRO A 204 -6.51 33.13 -11.82
N GLU A 205 -6.72 33.27 -13.13
CA GLU A 205 -7.54 32.33 -13.91
C GLU A 205 -7.01 30.89 -13.89
N GLU A 206 -5.68 30.73 -13.85
CA GLU A 206 -5.03 29.43 -13.72
C GLU A 206 -5.37 28.75 -12.40
N SER A 207 -5.60 29.49 -11.31
CA SER A 207 -6.01 28.92 -10.02
C SER A 207 -7.41 28.34 -10.05
N LYS A 208 -8.29 28.82 -10.91
CA LYS A 208 -9.67 28.33 -11.09
C LYS A 208 -9.73 26.98 -11.77
N LYS A 209 -8.71 26.61 -12.52
CA LYS A 209 -8.65 25.35 -13.28
C LYS A 209 -8.33 24.13 -12.44
N GLY A 210 -8.13 24.26 -11.13
CA GLY A 210 -7.80 23.15 -10.24
C GLY A 210 -6.43 22.51 -10.47
N PHE A 211 -5.63 23.04 -11.39
CA PHE A 211 -4.36 22.47 -11.84
C PHE A 211 -3.21 23.44 -11.67
N GLY A 212 -2.10 22.96 -11.08
CA GLY A 212 -0.73 23.44 -11.33
C GLY A 212 -0.35 24.79 -10.78
N GLY A 213 -1.11 25.49 -10.04
CA GLY A 213 -0.68 26.69 -9.36
C GLY A 213 -0.52 26.46 -7.84
N GLY A 214 0.35 27.16 -7.16
CA GLY A 214 0.34 27.28 -5.71
C GLY A 214 -1.04 27.70 -5.18
N GLY A 215 -1.20 27.86 -3.88
CA GLY A 215 -2.41 28.45 -3.29
C GLY A 215 -2.71 29.83 -3.89
N LEU A 216 -3.87 30.37 -3.57
CA LEU A 216 -4.19 31.74 -3.95
C LEU A 216 -3.14 32.70 -3.36
N PRO A 217 -2.67 33.68 -4.13
CA PRO A 217 -1.69 34.63 -3.64
C PRO A 217 -2.27 35.42 -2.46
N ALA A 218 -1.50 35.57 -1.40
CA ALA A 218 -1.84 36.48 -0.32
C ALA A 218 -1.82 37.93 -0.83
N HIS A 219 -2.62 38.78 -0.21
CA HIS A 219 -2.51 40.22 -0.45
C HIS A 219 -1.10 40.70 -0.03
N PRO A 220 -0.42 41.54 -0.84
CA PRO A 220 0.96 41.97 -0.55
C PRO A 220 1.17 42.51 0.87
N ASP A 221 0.18 43.22 1.40
CA ASP A 221 0.24 43.87 2.73
C ASP A 221 0.06 42.89 3.91
N THR A 222 -0.16 41.61 3.66
CA THR A 222 -0.33 40.59 4.71
C THR A 222 0.94 39.79 4.99
N LEU A 223 2.03 40.12 4.30
CA LEU A 223 3.33 39.44 4.45
C LEU A 223 4.30 40.20 5.38
N ASN A 224 3.87 41.24 6.06
CA ASN A 224 4.65 42.05 7.00
C ASN A 224 4.23 41.80 8.46
#